data_11283f652ae79cd5c1f3f4508301fc39
#
_entry.id   11283f652ae79cd5c1f3f4508301fc39
#
_cell.length_a   1.000
_cell.length_b   1.000
_cell.length_c   1.000
_cell.angle_alpha   90.00
_cell.angle_beta   90.00
_cell.angle_gamma   90.00
#
_symmetry.space_group_name_H-M   'P 1'
#
loop_
_entity.id
_entity.type
_entity.pdbx_description
1 polymer ?
#
loop_
_entity_poly.entity_id
_entity_poly.type
_entity_poly.pdbx_seq_one_letter_code
_entity_poly.pdbx_strand_id
1 'polypeptide(L)'
;MPHPEQPDHTNSADSSPTTGQREDPPTETAHRRDDLFAAPLSDPGLFRFNASVASVFPDMINRSVPGYATVVAMTGVLAAQHARPGSHIYDLGCSWGASLLSAAREPACDRCELIGIDNSQAMLSEARRHLQQFPEGNRIALQQADVIDAPLQNASVVIMNYTLQFIPVGEREPLLRRIRAAMAPGDVMILSEKLTLPDQHLNDYLIA
;
A
#
# COMPACT_ATOMS: atom_id res chain seq x y z
N MET A 1 24.92 -52.52 -54.61
CA MET A 1 24.65 -52.43 -56.07
C MET A 1 23.21 -52.79 -56.30
N PRO A 2 22.38 -52.04 -57.11
CA PRO A 2 22.60 -50.67 -57.62
C PRO A 2 21.48 -49.71 -57.19
N HIS A 3 21.74 -48.41 -57.33
CA HIS A 3 20.76 -47.39 -57.68
C HIS A 3 20.13 -47.68 -59.08
N PRO A 4 18.94 -47.13 -59.42
CA PRO A 4 18.87 -45.76 -59.94
C PRO A 4 17.59 -44.98 -59.63
N GLU A 5 17.73 -43.73 -59.75
CA GLU A 5 17.12 -42.69 -60.62
C GLU A 5 15.93 -41.91 -60.08
N GLN A 6 16.19 -40.60 -60.00
CA GLN A 6 15.18 -39.55 -60.09
C GLN A 6 14.51 -39.49 -61.48
N PRO A 7 13.34 -38.86 -61.60
CA PRO A 7 13.38 -37.53 -62.23
C PRO A 7 12.47 -36.48 -61.57
N ASP A 8 12.96 -35.27 -61.75
CA ASP A 8 12.41 -33.96 -61.87
C ASP A 8 10.95 -33.81 -62.33
N HIS A 9 10.24 -32.81 -61.77
CA HIS A 9 9.49 -31.77 -62.47
C HIS A 9 8.70 -30.88 -61.52
N THR A 10 9.16 -29.59 -61.44
CA THR A 10 8.42 -28.33 -61.52
C THR A 10 6.91 -28.32 -61.19
N ASN A 11 6.45 -27.52 -60.24
CA ASN A 11 5.74 -26.28 -60.56
C ASN A 11 5.34 -25.45 -59.36
N SER A 12 5.45 -24.15 -59.54
CA SER A 12 5.02 -22.99 -58.76
C SER A 12 3.60 -23.06 -58.16
N ALA A 13 3.46 -22.47 -56.98
CA ALA A 13 2.45 -21.44 -56.66
C ALA A 13 2.58 -21.00 -55.20
N ASP A 14 3.01 -19.81 -55.01
CA ASP A 14 2.43 -18.67 -54.33
C ASP A 14 1.50 -19.02 -53.15
N SER A 15 1.93 -18.74 -51.90
CA SER A 15 1.08 -18.42 -50.79
C SER A 15 1.84 -17.60 -49.74
N SER A 16 1.44 -16.40 -49.59
CA SER A 16 1.90 -15.34 -48.70
C SER A 16 2.08 -15.79 -47.23
N PRO A 17 3.01 -15.21 -46.47
CA PRO A 17 3.18 -15.51 -45.07
C PRO A 17 2.07 -14.81 -44.25
N THR A 18 1.32 -15.60 -43.54
CA THR A 18 0.42 -15.14 -42.48
C THR A 18 1.22 -14.46 -41.37
N THR A 19 1.05 -13.16 -41.28
CA THR A 19 1.59 -12.34 -40.21
C THR A 19 1.02 -12.81 -38.86
N GLY A 20 1.80 -13.58 -38.12
CA GLY A 20 1.55 -13.86 -36.74
C GLY A 20 1.64 -12.56 -35.95
N GLN A 21 0.51 -12.06 -35.49
CA GLN A 21 0.45 -11.03 -34.49
C GLN A 21 1.13 -11.57 -33.23
N ARG A 22 2.27 -11.01 -32.89
CA ARG A 22 2.85 -11.16 -31.56
C ARG A 22 1.94 -10.39 -30.64
N GLU A 23 1.23 -11.07 -29.74
CA GLU A 23 0.60 -10.46 -28.59
C GLU A 23 1.71 -9.88 -27.73
N ASP A 24 1.74 -8.56 -27.61
CA ASP A 24 2.58 -7.86 -26.65
C ASP A 24 2.22 -8.34 -25.26
N PRO A 25 3.22 -8.53 -24.35
CA PRO A 25 2.93 -8.88 -22.96
C PRO A 25 2.08 -7.78 -22.32
N PRO A 26 1.20 -8.13 -21.34
CA PRO A 26 0.35 -7.16 -20.69
C PRO A 26 1.20 -6.02 -20.13
N THR A 27 0.89 -4.82 -20.56
CA THR A 27 1.52 -3.59 -20.10
C THR A 27 1.42 -3.54 -18.58
N GLU A 28 2.58 -3.56 -17.94
CA GLU A 28 2.79 -3.16 -16.55
C GLU A 28 1.92 -1.94 -16.27
N THR A 29 1.01 -2.04 -15.29
CA THR A 29 0.13 -0.95 -14.88
C THR A 29 1.02 0.20 -14.41
N ALA A 30 1.36 1.10 -15.31
CA ALA A 30 2.13 2.29 -15.03
C ALA A 30 1.37 3.09 -13.96
N HIS A 31 1.91 3.15 -12.76
CA HIS A 31 1.43 4.06 -11.73
C HIS A 31 1.39 5.47 -12.32
N ARG A 32 0.23 6.11 -12.31
CA ARG A 32 0.09 7.48 -12.79
C ARG A 32 1.02 8.37 -11.98
N ARG A 33 1.85 9.13 -12.69
CA ARG A 33 2.74 10.11 -12.06
C ARG A 33 1.91 11.19 -11.39
N ASP A 34 2.36 11.63 -10.19
CA ASP A 34 1.74 12.71 -9.46
C ASP A 34 2.09 14.06 -10.10
N ASP A 35 1.14 14.63 -10.82
CA ASP A 35 1.20 15.99 -11.34
C ASP A 35 0.24 16.93 -10.58
N LEU A 36 -0.47 16.43 -9.54
CA LEU A 36 -1.48 17.20 -8.80
C LEU A 36 -0.91 18.39 -8.04
N PHE A 37 0.37 18.32 -7.66
CA PHE A 37 1.07 19.37 -6.93
C PHE A 37 2.06 20.16 -7.79
N ALA A 38 2.03 19.96 -9.13
CA ALA A 38 2.83 20.73 -10.07
C ALA A 38 2.38 22.20 -10.16
N ALA A 39 1.14 22.52 -9.72
CA ALA A 39 0.62 23.88 -9.56
C ALA A 39 0.36 24.18 -8.08
N PRO A 40 0.51 25.44 -7.62
CA PRO A 40 0.19 25.83 -6.25
C PRO A 40 -1.28 25.50 -5.92
N LEU A 41 -1.51 24.82 -4.78
CA LEU A 41 -2.85 24.60 -4.27
C LEU A 41 -3.46 25.95 -3.85
N SER A 42 -4.69 26.20 -4.25
CA SER A 42 -5.43 27.43 -3.87
C SER A 42 -5.74 27.52 -2.38
N ASP A 43 -5.72 26.39 -1.66
CA ASP A 43 -5.85 26.31 -0.20
C ASP A 43 -5.17 25.04 0.35
N PRO A 44 -3.96 25.16 0.95
CA PRO A 44 -3.23 24.05 1.56
C PRO A 44 -3.95 23.40 2.75
N GLY A 45 -4.90 24.10 3.38
CA GLY A 45 -5.66 23.61 4.55
C GLY A 45 -6.75 22.59 4.24
N LEU A 46 -7.06 22.35 2.95
CA LEU A 46 -8.14 21.45 2.50
C LEU A 46 -7.63 20.18 1.79
N PHE A 47 -6.49 19.64 2.22
CA PHE A 47 -6.03 18.37 1.67
C PHE A 47 -7.04 17.25 1.97
N ARG A 48 -7.67 16.71 0.93
CA ARG A 48 -8.63 15.60 1.02
C ARG A 48 -8.15 14.41 0.21
N PHE A 49 -8.17 13.24 0.80
CA PHE A 49 -7.91 11.97 0.14
C PHE A 49 -9.08 11.58 -0.79
N ASN A 50 -9.28 12.38 -1.85
CA ASN A 50 -10.30 12.14 -2.88
C ASN A 50 -9.77 11.19 -3.96
N ALA A 51 -10.61 10.90 -4.98
CA ALA A 51 -10.26 9.97 -6.05
C ALA A 51 -9.01 10.41 -6.86
N SER A 52 -8.80 11.72 -7.06
CA SER A 52 -7.63 12.23 -7.78
C SER A 52 -6.34 11.96 -7.00
N VAL A 53 -6.33 12.25 -5.68
CA VAL A 53 -5.19 11.96 -4.80
C VAL A 53 -4.97 10.46 -4.70
N ALA A 54 -6.02 9.67 -4.49
CA ALA A 54 -5.92 8.23 -4.36
C ALA A 54 -5.26 7.57 -5.58
N SER A 55 -5.53 8.05 -6.80
CA SER A 55 -4.99 7.49 -8.04
C SER A 55 -3.48 7.68 -8.23
N VAL A 56 -2.88 8.68 -7.59
CA VAL A 56 -1.43 9.00 -7.67
C VAL A 56 -0.72 8.79 -6.32
N PHE A 57 -1.45 8.37 -5.30
CA PHE A 57 -0.95 8.27 -3.94
C PHE A 57 0.37 7.49 -3.80
N PRO A 58 0.58 6.34 -4.47
CA PRO A 58 1.84 5.61 -4.37
C PRO A 58 3.05 6.41 -4.84
N ASP A 59 2.94 7.17 -5.94
CA ASP A 59 4.01 8.04 -6.43
C ASP A 59 4.21 9.24 -5.50
N MET A 60 3.11 9.87 -5.09
CA MET A 60 3.12 11.01 -4.19
C MET A 60 3.80 10.69 -2.86
N ILE A 61 3.41 9.59 -2.19
CA ILE A 61 3.94 9.26 -0.86
C ILE A 61 5.42 8.90 -0.90
N ASN A 62 5.87 8.19 -1.94
CA ASN A 62 7.29 7.84 -2.11
C ASN A 62 8.17 9.07 -2.36
N ARG A 63 7.63 10.12 -2.98
CA ARG A 63 8.35 11.37 -3.23
C ARG A 63 8.30 12.33 -2.03
N SER A 64 7.19 12.31 -1.28
CA SER A 64 6.94 13.25 -0.16
C SER A 64 7.47 12.77 1.18
N VAL A 65 7.76 11.47 1.32
CA VAL A 65 8.23 10.88 2.58
C VAL A 65 9.52 10.11 2.32
N PRO A 66 10.69 10.71 2.60
CA PRO A 66 11.97 10.03 2.48
C PRO A 66 11.97 8.72 3.28
N GLY A 67 12.38 7.62 2.63
CA GLY A 67 12.46 6.31 3.29
C GLY A 67 11.10 5.60 3.51
N TYR A 68 10.02 6.06 2.88
CA TYR A 68 8.69 5.44 3.03
C TYR A 68 8.71 3.92 2.81
N ALA A 69 9.34 3.44 1.74
CA ALA A 69 9.46 2.01 1.47
C ALA A 69 10.18 1.24 2.60
N THR A 70 11.21 1.85 3.22
CA THR A 70 11.91 1.27 4.37
C THR A 70 10.99 1.21 5.59
N VAL A 71 10.21 2.26 5.87
CA VAL A 71 9.23 2.25 6.97
C VAL A 71 8.21 1.14 6.77
N VAL A 72 7.66 0.99 5.56
CA VAL A 72 6.71 -0.09 5.24
C VAL A 72 7.33 -1.47 5.45
N ALA A 73 8.56 -1.70 4.96
CA ALA A 73 9.26 -2.98 5.15
C ALA A 73 9.52 -3.28 6.63
N MET A 74 10.01 -2.30 7.38
CA MET A 74 10.25 -2.42 8.83
C MET A 74 8.96 -2.68 9.61
N THR A 75 7.86 -2.08 9.19
CA THR A 75 6.52 -2.32 9.80
C THR A 75 6.14 -3.79 9.72
N GLY A 76 6.34 -4.45 8.57
CA GLY A 76 6.10 -5.89 8.43
C GLY A 76 6.94 -6.73 9.39
N VAL A 77 8.24 -6.45 9.44
CA VAL A 77 9.18 -7.16 10.35
C VAL A 77 8.78 -6.98 11.82
N LEU A 78 8.46 -5.75 12.24
CA LEU A 78 8.03 -5.48 13.62
C LEU A 78 6.69 -6.13 13.93
N ALA A 79 5.73 -6.10 12.98
CA ALA A 79 4.47 -6.79 13.14
C ALA A 79 4.67 -8.29 13.37
N ALA A 80 5.55 -8.92 12.59
CA ALA A 80 5.88 -10.34 12.74
C ALA A 80 6.45 -10.70 14.11
N GLN A 81 7.28 -9.82 14.69
CA GLN A 81 7.89 -10.05 16.02
C GLN A 81 6.86 -10.03 17.17
N HIS A 82 5.73 -9.34 16.97
CA HIS A 82 4.71 -9.13 18.00
C HIS A 82 3.36 -9.76 17.65
N ALA A 83 3.24 -10.38 16.47
CA ALA A 83 2.03 -11.08 16.05
C ALA A 83 1.67 -12.21 17.03
N ARG A 84 0.48 -12.15 17.59
CA ARG A 84 -0.04 -13.17 18.49
C ARG A 84 -1.12 -13.99 17.79
N PRO A 85 -0.98 -15.31 17.67
CA PRO A 85 -1.96 -16.15 16.99
C PRO A 85 -3.41 -15.92 17.50
N GLY A 86 -4.35 -15.72 16.58
CA GLY A 86 -5.75 -15.45 16.88
C GLY A 86 -6.04 -14.02 17.32
N SER A 87 -5.08 -13.10 17.21
CA SER A 87 -5.25 -11.67 17.46
C SER A 87 -5.49 -10.90 16.14
N HIS A 88 -5.71 -9.60 16.29
CA HIS A 88 -5.84 -8.67 15.18
C HIS A 88 -4.57 -7.83 15.03
N ILE A 89 -4.23 -7.54 13.78
CA ILE A 89 -3.24 -6.54 13.36
C ILE A 89 -4.02 -5.44 12.65
N TYR A 90 -4.07 -4.26 13.26
CA TYR A 90 -4.77 -3.10 12.70
C TYR A 90 -3.79 -2.16 12.01
N ASP A 91 -4.22 -1.55 10.89
CA ASP A 91 -3.56 -0.40 10.27
C ASP A 91 -4.57 0.76 10.22
N LEU A 92 -4.34 1.76 11.06
CA LEU A 92 -5.21 2.92 11.24
C LEU A 92 -4.78 4.04 10.30
N GLY A 93 -5.62 4.35 9.31
CA GLY A 93 -5.28 5.17 8.16
C GLY A 93 -4.49 4.35 7.14
N CYS A 94 -5.01 3.17 6.79
CA CYS A 94 -4.29 2.19 5.98
C CYS A 94 -4.02 2.62 4.53
N SER A 95 -4.64 3.71 4.06
CA SER A 95 -4.47 4.22 2.70
C SER A 95 -4.65 3.11 1.65
N TRP A 96 -3.63 2.81 0.86
CA TRP A 96 -3.64 1.77 -0.15
C TRP A 96 -3.17 0.38 0.34
N GLY A 97 -2.97 0.23 1.66
CA GLY A 97 -2.75 -1.06 2.32
C GLY A 97 -1.32 -1.57 2.33
N ALA A 98 -0.31 -0.73 2.03
CA ALA A 98 1.08 -1.16 1.91
C ALA A 98 1.65 -1.79 3.19
N SER A 99 1.38 -1.18 4.36
CA SER A 99 1.87 -1.68 5.65
C SER A 99 1.27 -3.05 5.99
N LEU A 100 -0.03 -3.23 5.74
CA LEU A 100 -0.69 -4.53 5.95
C LEU A 100 -0.21 -5.58 4.96
N LEU A 101 0.05 -5.22 3.70
CA LEU A 101 0.61 -6.15 2.73
C LEU A 101 2.01 -6.61 3.15
N SER A 102 2.82 -5.69 3.70
CA SER A 102 4.12 -6.04 4.26
C SER A 102 3.98 -7.03 5.43
N ALA A 103 3.06 -6.79 6.36
CA ALA A 103 2.76 -7.72 7.45
C ALA A 103 2.19 -9.06 6.96
N ALA A 104 1.31 -9.04 5.93
CA ALA A 104 0.70 -10.24 5.37
C ALA A 104 1.70 -11.22 4.74
N ARG A 105 2.86 -10.73 4.32
CA ARG A 105 3.96 -11.55 3.77
C ARG A 105 4.81 -12.25 4.83
N GLU A 106 4.64 -11.87 6.09
CA GLU A 106 5.38 -12.45 7.20
C GLU A 106 4.64 -13.70 7.74
N PRO A 107 5.27 -14.89 7.74
CA PRO A 107 4.61 -16.14 8.18
C PRO A 107 4.09 -16.08 9.63
N ALA A 108 4.72 -15.30 10.51
CA ALA A 108 4.25 -15.13 11.88
C ALA A 108 2.85 -14.46 11.95
N CYS A 109 2.47 -13.70 10.92
CA CYS A 109 1.17 -13.03 10.81
C CYS A 109 0.08 -13.92 10.19
N ASP A 110 0.37 -15.17 9.79
CA ASP A 110 -0.59 -16.04 9.09
C ASP A 110 -1.82 -16.39 9.94
N ARG A 111 -1.67 -16.39 11.25
CA ARG A 111 -2.73 -16.71 12.20
C ARG A 111 -3.36 -15.48 12.84
N CYS A 112 -3.14 -14.30 12.27
CA CYS A 112 -3.75 -13.04 12.69
C CYS A 112 -4.80 -12.58 11.68
N GLU A 113 -5.80 -11.84 12.14
CA GLU A 113 -6.69 -11.08 11.28
C GLU A 113 -6.05 -9.73 10.95
N LEU A 114 -5.92 -9.44 9.65
CA LEU A 114 -5.32 -8.20 9.15
C LEU A 114 -6.43 -7.23 8.76
N ILE A 115 -6.52 -6.09 9.44
CA ILE A 115 -7.64 -5.15 9.32
C ILE A 115 -7.11 -3.76 9.02
N GLY A 116 -7.43 -3.25 7.82
CA GLY A 116 -7.14 -1.88 7.41
C GLY A 116 -8.35 -0.99 7.58
N ILE A 117 -8.16 0.15 8.23
CA ILE A 117 -9.21 1.14 8.49
C ILE A 117 -8.82 2.45 7.84
N ASP A 118 -9.71 3.01 7.02
CA ASP A 118 -9.55 4.32 6.42
C ASP A 118 -10.93 4.97 6.23
N ASN A 119 -11.02 6.28 6.40
CA ASN A 119 -12.28 7.00 6.21
C ASN A 119 -12.55 7.34 4.74
N SER A 120 -11.54 7.29 3.87
CA SER A 120 -11.67 7.58 2.44
C SER A 120 -12.08 6.36 1.64
N GLN A 121 -13.32 6.34 1.14
CA GLN A 121 -13.79 5.30 0.20
C GLN A 121 -12.92 5.24 -1.06
N ALA A 122 -12.40 6.38 -1.53
CA ALA A 122 -11.53 6.43 -2.70
C ALA A 122 -10.21 5.67 -2.45
N MET A 123 -9.58 5.91 -1.29
CA MET A 123 -8.36 5.19 -0.88
C MET A 123 -8.61 3.70 -0.74
N LEU A 124 -9.71 3.29 -0.10
CA LEU A 124 -10.05 1.87 0.05
C LEU A 124 -10.34 1.19 -1.30
N SER A 125 -10.84 1.92 -2.29
CA SER A 125 -11.03 1.39 -3.64
C SER A 125 -9.69 1.12 -4.34
N GLU A 126 -8.71 2.02 -4.19
CA GLU A 126 -7.34 1.83 -4.65
C GLU A 126 -6.64 0.70 -3.88
N ALA A 127 -6.83 0.65 -2.54
CA ALA A 127 -6.30 -0.43 -1.72
C ALA A 127 -6.76 -1.81 -2.20
N ARG A 128 -8.06 -1.97 -2.48
CA ARG A 128 -8.59 -3.24 -3.01
C ARG A 128 -7.93 -3.62 -4.33
N ARG A 129 -7.79 -2.67 -5.28
CA ARG A 129 -7.12 -2.92 -6.57
C ARG A 129 -5.65 -3.29 -6.41
N HIS A 130 -4.95 -2.62 -5.50
CA HIS A 130 -3.55 -2.92 -5.21
C HIS A 130 -3.40 -4.30 -4.57
N LEU A 131 -4.15 -4.57 -3.51
CA LEU A 131 -4.06 -5.82 -2.75
C LEU A 131 -4.44 -7.06 -3.57
N GLN A 132 -5.39 -6.94 -4.50
CA GLN A 132 -5.80 -8.03 -5.41
C GLN A 132 -4.67 -8.50 -6.34
N GLN A 133 -3.60 -7.73 -6.50
CA GLN A 133 -2.43 -8.12 -7.30
C GLN A 133 -1.52 -9.13 -6.58
N PHE A 134 -1.75 -9.37 -5.28
CA PHE A 134 -0.93 -10.22 -4.43
C PHE A 134 -1.79 -11.29 -3.73
N PRO A 135 -1.35 -12.56 -3.69
CA PRO A 135 -2.07 -13.62 -2.97
C PRO A 135 -2.31 -13.28 -1.50
N GLU A 136 -1.35 -12.68 -0.84
CA GLU A 136 -1.40 -12.28 0.57
C GLU A 136 -2.44 -11.18 0.82
N GLY A 137 -2.71 -10.35 -0.18
CA GLY A 137 -3.70 -9.28 -0.11
C GLY A 137 -5.12 -9.77 0.12
N ASN A 138 -5.44 -11.01 -0.29
CA ASN A 138 -6.76 -11.62 -0.06
C ASN A 138 -7.07 -11.87 1.43
N ARG A 139 -6.06 -11.83 2.30
CA ARG A 139 -6.19 -12.00 3.76
C ARG A 139 -6.51 -10.70 4.48
N ILE A 140 -6.47 -9.56 3.78
CA ILE A 140 -6.62 -8.23 4.38
C ILE A 140 -8.07 -7.78 4.26
N ALA A 141 -8.72 -7.56 5.40
CA ALA A 141 -10.04 -6.95 5.49
C ALA A 141 -9.92 -5.43 5.50
N LEU A 142 -10.66 -4.75 4.63
CA LEU A 142 -10.68 -3.29 4.55
C LEU A 142 -12.03 -2.76 5.05
N GLN A 143 -11.99 -1.84 6.00
CA GLN A 143 -13.16 -1.23 6.64
C GLN A 143 -13.15 0.28 6.45
N GLN A 144 -14.29 0.81 6.00
CA GLN A 144 -14.47 2.26 5.94
C GLN A 144 -14.99 2.76 7.30
N ALA A 145 -14.14 3.46 8.03
CA ALA A 145 -14.50 4.08 9.30
C ALA A 145 -13.53 5.21 9.63
N ASP A 146 -13.96 6.14 10.47
CA ASP A 146 -13.02 7.05 11.12
C ASP A 146 -12.24 6.28 12.19
N VAL A 147 -10.93 6.47 12.23
CA VAL A 147 -10.05 5.80 13.20
C VAL A 147 -10.39 6.17 14.64
N ILE A 148 -10.98 7.37 14.84
CA ILE A 148 -11.42 7.84 16.17
C ILE A 148 -12.55 6.95 16.71
N ASP A 149 -13.46 6.45 15.84
CA ASP A 149 -14.64 5.69 16.25
C ASP A 149 -14.52 4.18 15.99
N ALA A 150 -13.50 3.76 15.25
CA ALA A 150 -13.32 2.36 14.86
C ALA A 150 -13.26 1.42 16.07
N PRO A 151 -14.01 0.30 16.07
CA PRO A 151 -13.95 -0.66 17.15
C PRO A 151 -12.61 -1.42 17.11
N LEU A 152 -11.84 -1.32 18.20
CA LEU A 152 -10.58 -2.02 18.36
C LEU A 152 -10.71 -3.05 19.48
N GLN A 153 -10.26 -4.28 19.22
CA GLN A 153 -10.25 -5.36 20.19
C GLN A 153 -9.15 -6.37 19.89
N ASN A 154 -8.66 -7.05 20.90
CA ASN A 154 -7.71 -8.16 20.78
C ASN A 154 -6.52 -7.84 19.84
N ALA A 155 -6.03 -6.60 19.85
CA ALA A 155 -4.96 -6.14 18.99
C ALA A 155 -3.61 -6.60 19.53
N SER A 156 -2.84 -7.36 18.76
CA SER A 156 -1.43 -7.62 19.06
C SER A 156 -0.51 -6.55 18.45
N VAL A 157 -0.91 -6.01 17.31
CA VAL A 157 -0.19 -4.93 16.63
C VAL A 157 -1.18 -3.87 16.17
N VAL A 158 -0.88 -2.61 16.42
CA VAL A 158 -1.58 -1.47 15.84
C VAL A 158 -0.57 -0.62 15.09
N ILE A 159 -0.78 -0.49 13.78
CA ILE A 159 0.05 0.32 12.89
C ILE A 159 -0.62 1.68 12.71
N MET A 160 0.16 2.75 12.75
CA MET A 160 -0.29 4.11 12.49
C MET A 160 0.86 4.89 11.84
N ASN A 161 1.00 4.73 10.51
CA ASN A 161 2.06 5.35 9.74
C ASN A 161 1.56 6.65 9.09
N TYR A 162 2.09 7.80 9.52
CA TYR A 162 1.79 9.14 8.99
C TYR A 162 0.32 9.55 9.09
N THR A 163 -0.42 9.00 10.05
CA THR A 163 -1.87 9.21 10.21
C THR A 163 -2.19 10.15 11.36
N LEU A 164 -1.47 10.07 12.49
CA LEU A 164 -1.76 10.83 13.70
C LEU A 164 -1.74 12.35 13.45
N GLN A 165 -0.95 12.83 12.49
CA GLN A 165 -0.90 14.23 12.12
C GLN A 165 -2.25 14.79 11.64
N PHE A 166 -3.12 13.94 11.06
CA PHE A 166 -4.46 14.32 10.58
C PHE A 166 -5.54 14.24 11.67
N ILE A 167 -5.23 13.69 12.83
CA ILE A 167 -6.15 13.61 13.96
C ILE A 167 -6.12 14.93 14.74
N PRO A 168 -7.29 15.54 15.05
CA PRO A 168 -7.35 16.73 15.89
C PRO A 168 -6.62 16.51 17.22
N VAL A 169 -5.85 17.50 17.66
CA VAL A 169 -4.97 17.35 18.84
C VAL A 169 -5.73 16.84 20.07
N GLY A 170 -6.97 17.35 20.29
CA GLY A 170 -7.81 16.94 21.42
C GLY A 170 -8.27 15.47 21.36
N GLU A 171 -8.28 14.86 20.16
CA GLU A 171 -8.72 13.47 19.95
C GLU A 171 -7.56 12.45 19.99
N ARG A 172 -6.31 12.92 19.95
CA ARG A 172 -5.14 12.02 19.89
C ARG A 172 -4.98 11.20 21.17
N GLU A 173 -5.08 11.84 22.32
CA GLU A 173 -4.96 11.14 23.62
C GLU A 173 -6.12 10.16 23.85
N PRO A 174 -7.40 10.51 23.64
CA PRO A 174 -8.50 9.54 23.67
C PRO A 174 -8.28 8.33 22.75
N LEU A 175 -7.85 8.56 21.51
CA LEU A 175 -7.54 7.50 20.54
C LEU A 175 -6.44 6.57 21.08
N LEU A 176 -5.31 7.13 21.54
CA LEU A 176 -4.21 6.33 22.08
C LEU A 176 -4.62 5.51 23.31
N ARG A 177 -5.51 6.04 24.17
CA ARG A 177 -6.08 5.30 25.30
C ARG A 177 -6.95 4.12 24.84
N ARG A 178 -7.75 4.30 23.77
CA ARG A 178 -8.56 3.21 23.18
C ARG A 178 -7.68 2.14 22.55
N ILE A 179 -6.65 2.53 21.79
CA ILE A 179 -5.65 1.61 21.24
C ILE A 179 -5.05 0.79 22.38
N ARG A 180 -4.57 1.46 23.46
CA ARG A 180 -3.97 0.77 24.59
C ARG A 180 -4.94 -0.20 25.29
N ALA A 181 -6.21 0.16 25.37
CA ALA A 181 -7.24 -0.70 25.99
C ALA A 181 -7.55 -1.97 25.15
N ALA A 182 -7.33 -1.93 23.85
CA ALA A 182 -7.51 -3.07 22.93
C ALA A 182 -6.34 -4.06 22.95
N MET A 183 -5.23 -3.71 23.62
CA MET A 183 -3.94 -4.43 23.61
C MET A 183 -3.68 -5.10 24.95
N ALA A 184 -3.06 -6.28 24.93
CA ALA A 184 -2.54 -6.96 26.11
C ALA A 184 -1.10 -6.49 26.45
N PRO A 185 -0.56 -6.83 27.64
CA PRO A 185 0.86 -6.65 27.92
C PRO A 185 1.74 -7.39 26.91
N GLY A 186 2.72 -6.69 26.32
CA GLY A 186 3.60 -7.22 25.31
C GLY A 186 3.18 -6.96 23.86
N ASP A 187 1.91 -6.54 23.64
CA ASP A 187 1.46 -6.07 22.32
C ASP A 187 2.05 -4.67 22.00
N VAL A 188 2.14 -4.30 20.71
CA VAL A 188 2.85 -3.09 20.29
C VAL A 188 2.02 -2.18 19.38
N MET A 189 2.26 -0.89 19.53
CA MET A 189 1.87 0.12 18.55
C MET A 189 3.11 0.54 17.76
N ILE A 190 3.01 0.49 16.42
CA ILE A 190 4.02 0.98 15.49
C ILE A 190 3.55 2.34 15.00
N LEU A 191 4.28 3.39 15.35
CA LEU A 191 3.96 4.77 15.00
C LEU A 191 5.10 5.39 14.21
N SER A 192 4.81 5.94 13.04
CA SER A 192 5.74 6.73 12.23
C SER A 192 5.09 8.07 11.92
N GLU A 193 5.81 9.17 12.15
CA GLU A 193 5.30 10.53 11.91
C GLU A 193 6.40 11.47 11.45
N LYS A 194 6.00 12.54 10.76
CA LYS A 194 6.86 13.65 10.45
C LYS A 194 7.06 14.51 11.72
N LEU A 195 8.30 14.88 11.98
CA LEU A 195 8.64 15.77 13.09
C LEU A 195 8.77 17.21 12.60
N THR A 196 8.29 18.14 13.40
CA THR A 196 8.58 19.57 13.26
C THR A 196 9.62 19.94 14.32
N LEU A 197 10.72 20.52 13.90
CA LEU A 197 11.76 20.99 14.80
C LEU A 197 11.47 22.44 15.19
N PRO A 198 11.87 22.88 16.43
CA PRO A 198 11.74 24.27 16.84
C PRO A 198 12.54 25.24 15.97
N ASP A 199 13.63 24.77 15.37
CA ASP A 199 14.50 25.57 14.51
C ASP A 199 14.01 25.53 13.06
N GLN A 200 13.63 26.68 12.51
CA GLN A 200 13.11 26.83 11.15
C GLN A 200 14.12 26.36 10.09
N HIS A 201 15.40 26.67 10.29
CA HIS A 201 16.45 26.31 9.35
C HIS A 201 16.61 24.78 9.22
N LEU A 202 16.53 24.08 10.36
CA LEU A 202 16.53 22.60 10.35
C LEU A 202 15.26 22.03 9.71
N ASN A 203 14.10 22.66 9.91
CA ASN A 203 12.87 22.24 9.23
C ASN A 203 12.98 22.38 7.70
N ASP A 204 13.57 23.47 7.21
CA ASP A 204 13.75 23.73 5.79
C ASP A 204 14.62 22.63 5.14
N TYR A 205 15.62 22.11 5.85
CA TYR A 205 16.43 20.96 5.39
C TYR A 205 15.66 19.65 5.35
N LEU A 206 14.64 19.46 6.21
CA LEU A 206 13.85 18.23 6.26
C LEU A 206 12.72 18.22 5.21
N ILE A 207 12.35 19.41 4.69
CA ILE A 207 11.23 19.57 3.75
C ILE A 207 11.73 19.69 2.30
N ALA A 208 13.01 20.02 2.11
CA ALA A 208 13.65 20.16 0.80
C ALA A 208 13.85 18.79 0.12
#